data_3c7a485c4ac9b7739a1e842c8db3b60b
#
_entry.id   3c7a485c4ac9b7739a1e842c8db3b60b
#
_cell.length_a   1.000
_cell.length_b   1.000
_cell.length_c   1.000
_cell.angle_alpha   90.00
_cell.angle_beta   90.00
_cell.angle_gamma   90.00
#
_symmetry.space_group_name_H-M   'P 1'
#
loop_
_entity.id
_entity.type
_entity.pdbx_description
1 polymer ?
#
loop_
_entity_poly.entity_id
_entity_poly.type
_entity_poly.pdbx_seq_one_letter_code
_entity_poly.pdbx_strand_id
1 'polypeptide(L)'
;RLPGGSCMAVLTVTLMVLSSPLALAGDTRPRFLEYSTSECHFFNGTERVRFLDRYFYNQEEYVRFDSDVGEFRAVTELGRPSAEYWNSQKDFLEDRRAAVDTYCRHNYGVGESFTVQRRVHPKVTVYPSKTQPLQHHNLLVCSV
;
A
#
# COMPACT_ATOMS: atom_id res chain seq x y z
N ARG A 1 30.60 71.19 -3.54
CA ARG A 1 30.31 70.01 -2.66
C ARG A 1 29.07 69.30 -3.19
N LEU A 2 29.27 68.18 -3.84
CA LEU A 2 28.25 67.21 -4.24
C LEU A 2 28.12 66.17 -3.10
N PRO A 3 26.91 65.79 -2.65
CA PRO A 3 26.76 64.66 -1.76
C PRO A 3 26.73 63.38 -2.57
N GLY A 4 27.72 62.55 -2.36
CA GLY A 4 27.68 61.15 -2.84
C GLY A 4 26.86 60.33 -1.84
N GLY A 5 26.08 59.43 -2.42
CA GLY A 5 25.43 58.36 -1.64
C GLY A 5 24.04 58.07 -2.12
N SER A 6 23.87 57.09 -2.96
CA SER A 6 22.67 56.25 -3.04
C SER A 6 22.59 55.43 -4.35
N CYS A 7 23.68 54.88 -4.83
CA CYS A 7 23.60 53.88 -5.91
C CYS A 7 23.59 52.43 -5.45
N MET A 8 23.92 52.17 -4.18
CA MET A 8 24.02 50.76 -3.68
C MET A 8 22.70 50.19 -3.16
N ALA A 9 21.73 51.04 -2.78
CA ALA A 9 20.45 50.57 -2.23
C ALA A 9 19.45 50.11 -3.30
N VAL A 10 19.56 50.59 -4.53
CA VAL A 10 18.64 50.27 -5.62
C VAL A 10 18.99 48.91 -6.27
N LEU A 11 20.25 48.53 -6.25
CA LEU A 11 20.71 47.25 -6.84
C LEU A 11 20.34 46.04 -5.98
N THR A 12 20.22 46.19 -4.68
CA THR A 12 19.86 45.09 -3.77
C THR A 12 18.36 44.78 -3.80
N VAL A 13 17.52 45.77 -4.04
CA VAL A 13 16.06 45.53 -4.14
C VAL A 13 15.67 44.87 -5.46
N THR A 14 16.34 45.23 -6.56
CA THR A 14 16.08 44.59 -7.87
C THR A 14 16.53 43.13 -7.93
N LEU A 15 17.54 42.71 -7.15
CA LEU A 15 17.99 41.32 -7.13
C LEU A 15 17.04 40.40 -6.33
N MET A 16 16.34 40.95 -5.30
CA MET A 16 15.36 40.17 -4.52
C MET A 16 14.04 39.92 -5.23
N VAL A 17 13.67 40.71 -6.22
CA VAL A 17 12.43 40.48 -6.98
C VAL A 17 12.60 39.42 -8.06
N LEU A 18 13.83 39.15 -8.51
CA LEU A 18 14.13 38.15 -9.52
C LEU A 18 14.38 36.74 -8.93
N SER A 19 14.47 36.62 -7.63
CA SER A 19 14.60 35.33 -6.93
C SER A 19 13.26 34.84 -6.37
N SER A 20 12.16 35.20 -6.98
CA SER A 20 10.90 34.49 -6.69
C SER A 20 11.13 33.01 -6.98
N PRO A 21 10.99 32.11 -5.98
CA PRO A 21 11.05 30.69 -6.30
C PRO A 21 9.98 30.45 -7.36
N LEU A 22 10.41 29.95 -8.50
CA LEU A 22 9.50 29.38 -9.47
C LEU A 22 8.80 28.25 -8.70
N ALA A 23 7.66 28.58 -8.09
CA ALA A 23 6.80 27.58 -7.51
C ALA A 23 6.56 26.60 -8.64
N LEU A 24 7.14 25.38 -8.54
CA LEU A 24 6.80 24.29 -9.41
C LEU A 24 5.27 24.16 -9.25
N ALA A 25 4.53 24.79 -10.15
CA ALA A 25 3.10 24.58 -10.26
C ALA A 25 2.96 23.08 -10.54
N GLY A 26 2.60 22.32 -9.50
CA GLY A 26 2.31 20.91 -9.65
C GLY A 26 1.31 20.78 -10.80
N ASP A 27 1.42 19.73 -11.57
CA ASP A 27 0.52 19.44 -12.68
C ASP A 27 -0.93 19.54 -12.20
N THR A 28 -1.60 20.64 -12.54
CA THR A 28 -2.99 20.94 -12.14
C THR A 28 -4.02 20.33 -13.07
N ARG A 29 -3.58 19.55 -14.08
CA ARG A 29 -4.51 18.85 -14.99
C ARG A 29 -5.35 17.86 -14.18
N PRO A 30 -6.67 17.81 -14.40
CA PRO A 30 -7.52 16.84 -13.74
C PRO A 30 -7.05 15.42 -14.08
N ARG A 31 -7.00 14.57 -13.06
CA ARG A 31 -6.62 13.16 -13.18
C ARG A 31 -7.78 12.30 -12.74
N PHE A 32 -8.01 11.25 -13.48
CA PHE A 32 -9.05 10.26 -13.22
C PHE A 32 -8.37 8.90 -13.22
N LEU A 33 -8.28 8.31 -12.04
CA LEU A 33 -7.70 6.99 -11.85
C LEU A 33 -8.79 6.03 -11.39
N GLU A 34 -8.96 4.94 -12.13
CA GLU A 34 -9.77 3.80 -11.69
C GLU A 34 -8.87 2.58 -11.60
N TYR A 35 -8.97 1.84 -10.50
CA TYR A 35 -8.27 0.57 -10.32
C TYR A 35 -9.07 -0.37 -9.42
N SER A 36 -8.73 -1.66 -9.49
CA SER A 36 -9.30 -2.68 -8.63
C SER A 36 -8.22 -3.51 -7.96
N THR A 37 -8.57 -4.12 -6.83
CA THR A 37 -7.74 -5.11 -6.14
C THR A 37 -8.55 -6.36 -5.89
N SER A 38 -7.93 -7.53 -6.12
CA SER A 38 -8.48 -8.83 -5.75
C SER A 38 -7.63 -9.40 -4.61
N GLU A 39 -8.23 -9.56 -3.45
CA GLU A 39 -7.56 -9.96 -2.22
C GLU A 39 -8.03 -11.34 -1.78
N CYS A 40 -7.08 -12.21 -1.42
CA CYS A 40 -7.36 -13.50 -0.82
C CYS A 40 -6.85 -13.50 0.62
N HIS A 41 -7.76 -13.65 1.56
CA HIS A 41 -7.44 -13.74 2.99
C HIS A 41 -7.56 -15.21 3.42
N PHE A 42 -6.47 -15.77 3.93
CA PHE A 42 -6.37 -17.16 4.36
C PHE A 42 -6.26 -17.27 5.86
N PHE A 43 -7.02 -18.18 6.45
CA PHE A 43 -7.02 -18.45 7.88
C PHE A 43 -6.81 -19.92 8.10
N ASN A 44 -5.80 -20.27 8.90
CA ASN A 44 -5.37 -21.64 9.16
C ASN A 44 -5.12 -22.43 7.84
N GLY A 45 -4.17 -21.94 7.03
CA GLY A 45 -3.97 -22.46 5.68
C GLY A 45 -5.13 -22.08 4.78
N THR A 46 -5.78 -23.06 4.19
CA THR A 46 -6.94 -22.86 3.32
C THR A 46 -8.28 -23.32 3.94
N GLU A 47 -8.31 -23.55 5.28
CA GLU A 47 -9.53 -23.99 5.95
C GLU A 47 -10.64 -22.94 5.83
N ARG A 48 -10.30 -21.67 6.04
CA ARG A 48 -11.19 -20.54 5.79
C ARG A 48 -10.52 -19.58 4.81
N VAL A 49 -11.26 -19.20 3.78
CA VAL A 49 -10.80 -18.24 2.77
C VAL A 49 -11.86 -17.18 2.59
N ARG A 50 -11.45 -15.93 2.54
CA ARG A 50 -12.31 -14.80 2.19
C ARG A 50 -11.73 -14.09 0.98
N PHE A 51 -12.54 -13.90 -0.02
CA PHE A 51 -12.20 -13.16 -1.23
C PHE A 51 -12.85 -11.78 -1.20
N LEU A 52 -12.06 -10.74 -1.48
CA LEU A 52 -12.51 -9.36 -1.64
C LEU A 52 -12.10 -8.87 -3.02
N ASP A 53 -13.06 -8.36 -3.78
CA ASP A 53 -12.82 -7.66 -5.04
C ASP A 53 -13.26 -6.21 -4.87
N ARG A 54 -12.28 -5.28 -4.85
CA ARG A 54 -12.48 -3.90 -4.41
C ARG A 54 -12.18 -2.95 -5.57
N TYR A 55 -13.03 -1.96 -5.77
CA TYR A 55 -12.95 -1.01 -6.87
C TYR A 55 -12.83 0.41 -6.34
N PHE A 56 -11.87 1.15 -6.89
CA PHE A 56 -11.47 2.46 -6.42
C PHE A 56 -11.53 3.49 -7.55
N TYR A 57 -12.06 4.65 -7.25
CA TYR A 57 -12.03 5.83 -8.11
C TYR A 57 -11.32 6.97 -7.38
N ASN A 58 -10.24 7.49 -7.96
CA ASN A 58 -9.38 8.51 -7.34
C ASN A 58 -9.01 8.15 -5.89
N GLN A 59 -8.59 6.89 -5.65
CA GLN A 59 -8.17 6.34 -4.36
C GLN A 59 -9.31 6.11 -3.34
N GLU A 60 -10.55 6.45 -3.68
CA GLU A 60 -11.71 6.16 -2.85
C GLU A 60 -12.38 4.86 -3.30
N GLU A 61 -12.52 3.92 -2.38
CA GLU A 61 -13.27 2.70 -2.65
C GLU A 61 -14.76 3.02 -2.80
N TYR A 62 -15.36 2.65 -3.93
CA TYR A 62 -16.75 2.99 -4.20
C TYR A 62 -17.69 1.77 -4.25
N VAL A 63 -17.15 0.57 -4.58
CA VAL A 63 -17.90 -0.68 -4.60
C VAL A 63 -16.98 -1.85 -4.31
N ARG A 64 -17.48 -2.89 -3.66
CA ARG A 64 -16.77 -4.15 -3.42
C ARG A 64 -17.66 -5.36 -3.54
N PHE A 65 -17.07 -6.48 -3.92
CA PHE A 65 -17.59 -7.81 -3.66
C PHE A 65 -16.89 -8.39 -2.43
N ASP A 66 -17.64 -9.01 -1.56
CA ASP A 66 -17.13 -9.72 -0.38
C ASP A 66 -17.74 -11.13 -0.39
N SER A 67 -16.90 -12.16 -0.38
CA SER A 67 -17.36 -13.55 -0.40
C SER A 67 -18.16 -13.93 0.84
N ASP A 68 -17.91 -13.28 2.00
CA ASP A 68 -18.71 -13.49 3.21
C ASP A 68 -20.14 -12.90 3.07
N VAL A 69 -20.34 -11.97 2.15
CA VAL A 69 -21.65 -11.38 1.83
C VAL A 69 -22.28 -12.07 0.61
N GLY A 70 -21.47 -12.44 -0.38
CA GLY A 70 -21.88 -13.13 -1.59
C GLY A 70 -22.49 -12.24 -2.67
N GLU A 71 -22.37 -10.92 -2.55
CA GLU A 71 -22.86 -9.95 -3.54
C GLU A 71 -22.02 -8.66 -3.51
N PHE A 72 -22.16 -7.84 -4.56
CA PHE A 72 -21.56 -6.53 -4.60
C PHE A 72 -22.30 -5.55 -3.68
N ARG A 73 -21.55 -4.76 -2.93
CA ARG A 73 -22.07 -3.68 -2.08
C ARG A 73 -21.42 -2.36 -2.44
N ALA A 74 -22.25 -1.33 -2.58
CA ALA A 74 -21.76 0.03 -2.68
C ALA A 74 -21.12 0.46 -1.34
N VAL A 75 -19.92 0.96 -1.41
CA VAL A 75 -19.22 1.58 -0.27
C VAL A 75 -19.58 3.06 -0.18
N THR A 76 -19.71 3.70 -1.33
CA THR A 76 -20.18 5.09 -1.45
C THR A 76 -21.36 5.17 -2.43
N GLU A 77 -22.03 6.31 -2.47
CA GLU A 77 -23.13 6.54 -3.43
C GLU A 77 -22.70 6.33 -4.89
N LEU A 78 -21.42 6.63 -5.20
CA LEU A 78 -20.84 6.42 -6.52
C LEU A 78 -20.93 4.94 -6.96
N GLY A 79 -20.85 4.00 -6.03
CA GLY A 79 -20.86 2.57 -6.31
C GLY A 79 -22.22 1.95 -6.51
N ARG A 80 -23.32 2.63 -6.20
CA ARG A 80 -24.68 2.04 -6.29
C ARG A 80 -25.03 1.52 -7.67
N PRO A 81 -24.86 2.29 -8.76
CA PRO A 81 -25.19 1.79 -10.09
C PRO A 81 -24.40 0.54 -10.47
N SER A 82 -23.09 0.51 -10.11
CA SER A 82 -22.23 -0.64 -10.38
C SER A 82 -22.66 -1.88 -9.59
N ALA A 83 -22.96 -1.73 -8.28
CA ALA A 83 -23.42 -2.84 -7.44
C ALA A 83 -24.72 -3.43 -7.95
N GLU A 84 -25.71 -2.60 -8.28
CA GLU A 84 -26.98 -3.03 -8.83
C GLU A 84 -26.81 -3.76 -10.18
N TYR A 85 -26.02 -3.18 -11.06
CA TYR A 85 -25.77 -3.77 -12.38
C TYR A 85 -25.04 -5.12 -12.26
N TRP A 86 -23.94 -5.20 -11.50
CA TRP A 86 -23.18 -6.45 -11.37
C TRP A 86 -23.94 -7.54 -10.63
N ASN A 87 -24.75 -7.20 -9.63
CA ASN A 87 -25.61 -8.16 -8.95
C ASN A 87 -26.73 -8.70 -9.86
N SER A 88 -27.11 -7.96 -10.90
CA SER A 88 -28.07 -8.43 -11.89
C SER A 88 -27.47 -9.40 -12.92
N GLN A 89 -26.13 -9.40 -13.07
CA GLN A 89 -25.39 -10.26 -13.99
C GLN A 89 -25.08 -11.61 -13.33
N LYS A 90 -25.97 -12.58 -13.46
CA LYS A 90 -25.89 -13.86 -12.74
C LYS A 90 -24.56 -14.58 -12.94
N ASP A 91 -24.11 -14.70 -14.19
CA ASP A 91 -22.86 -15.41 -14.50
C ASP A 91 -21.65 -14.72 -13.89
N PHE A 92 -21.61 -13.39 -13.91
CA PHE A 92 -20.55 -12.60 -13.30
C PHE A 92 -20.55 -12.73 -11.77
N LEU A 93 -21.73 -12.70 -11.15
CA LEU A 93 -21.89 -12.85 -9.71
C LEU A 93 -21.46 -14.25 -9.24
N GLU A 94 -21.86 -15.30 -9.96
CA GLU A 94 -21.44 -16.68 -9.66
C GLU A 94 -19.93 -16.87 -9.81
N ASP A 95 -19.33 -16.27 -10.83
CA ASP A 95 -17.86 -16.27 -10.98
C ASP A 95 -17.16 -15.67 -9.77
N ARG A 96 -17.66 -14.54 -9.26
CA ARG A 96 -17.12 -13.92 -8.04
C ARG A 96 -17.32 -14.79 -6.80
N ARG A 97 -18.45 -15.47 -6.68
CA ARG A 97 -18.72 -16.44 -5.59
C ARG A 97 -17.77 -17.62 -5.62
N ALA A 98 -17.46 -18.11 -6.82
CA ALA A 98 -16.54 -19.23 -7.01
C ALA A 98 -15.06 -18.85 -6.78
N ALA A 99 -14.71 -17.55 -6.74
CA ALA A 99 -13.33 -17.09 -6.68
C ALA A 99 -12.57 -17.54 -5.43
N VAL A 100 -13.25 -17.84 -4.32
CA VAL A 100 -12.60 -18.45 -3.14
C VAL A 100 -11.90 -19.76 -3.48
N ASP A 101 -12.45 -20.54 -4.40
CA ASP A 101 -11.90 -21.82 -4.85
C ASP A 101 -11.06 -21.66 -6.12
N THR A 102 -11.63 -21.05 -7.15
CA THR A 102 -11.03 -21.01 -8.49
C THR A 102 -9.85 -20.05 -8.59
N TYR A 103 -9.79 -19.06 -7.73
CA TYR A 103 -8.73 -18.07 -7.68
C TYR A 103 -7.88 -18.20 -6.40
N CYS A 104 -8.48 -18.05 -5.22
CA CYS A 104 -7.73 -17.99 -3.98
C CYS A 104 -7.08 -19.32 -3.60
N ARG A 105 -7.84 -20.40 -3.46
CA ARG A 105 -7.30 -21.72 -3.12
C ARG A 105 -6.37 -22.25 -4.20
N HIS A 106 -6.72 -22.01 -5.46
CA HIS A 106 -5.85 -22.37 -6.58
C HIS A 106 -4.48 -21.67 -6.45
N ASN A 107 -4.45 -20.36 -6.31
CA ASN A 107 -3.21 -19.57 -6.21
C ASN A 107 -2.41 -19.90 -4.94
N TYR A 108 -3.07 -20.20 -3.83
CA TYR A 108 -2.41 -20.68 -2.63
C TYR A 108 -1.57 -21.94 -2.93
N GLY A 109 -2.18 -22.94 -3.57
CA GLY A 109 -1.48 -24.19 -3.93
C GLY A 109 -0.30 -23.95 -4.88
N VAL A 110 -0.45 -23.05 -5.85
CA VAL A 110 0.63 -22.69 -6.79
C VAL A 110 1.79 -21.97 -6.09
N GLY A 111 1.48 -21.06 -5.17
CA GLY A 111 2.45 -20.19 -4.53
C GLY A 111 3.03 -20.70 -3.21
N GLU A 112 2.44 -21.69 -2.60
CA GLU A 112 2.70 -22.13 -1.22
C GLU A 112 4.19 -22.38 -0.93
N SER A 113 4.89 -23.05 -1.84
CA SER A 113 6.28 -23.44 -1.63
C SER A 113 7.26 -22.26 -1.52
N PHE A 114 6.99 -21.17 -2.22
CA PHE A 114 7.87 -19.99 -2.24
C PHE A 114 7.32 -18.79 -1.46
N THR A 115 6.13 -18.91 -0.88
CA THR A 115 5.50 -17.88 -0.03
C THR A 115 5.35 -18.37 1.40
N VAL A 116 4.28 -19.12 1.69
CA VAL A 116 3.89 -19.55 3.05
C VAL A 116 4.93 -20.47 3.67
N GLN A 117 5.52 -21.34 2.87
CA GLN A 117 6.55 -22.31 3.30
C GLN A 117 7.98 -21.80 3.11
N ARG A 118 8.14 -20.58 2.60
CA ARG A 118 9.46 -19.97 2.48
C ARG A 118 10.05 -19.75 3.86
N ARG A 119 11.17 -20.43 4.12
CA ARG A 119 11.93 -20.29 5.36
C ARG A 119 13.27 -19.63 5.05
N VAL A 120 13.55 -18.56 5.76
CA VAL A 120 14.85 -17.91 5.73
C VAL A 120 15.50 -18.16 7.07
N HIS A 121 16.66 -18.79 7.08
CA HIS A 121 17.41 -19.00 8.30
C HIS A 121 17.97 -17.66 8.80
N PRO A 122 17.67 -17.25 10.02
CA PRO A 122 18.26 -16.06 10.60
C PRO A 122 19.77 -16.27 10.79
N LYS A 123 20.56 -15.24 10.50
CA LYS A 123 21.98 -15.25 10.83
C LYS A 123 22.12 -14.90 12.31
N VAL A 124 22.34 -15.91 13.14
CA VAL A 124 22.49 -15.73 14.58
C VAL A 124 23.97 -15.66 14.94
N THR A 125 24.36 -14.64 15.68
CA THR A 125 25.71 -14.51 16.23
C THR A 125 25.59 -14.45 17.75
N VAL A 126 26.34 -15.35 18.43
CA VAL A 126 26.41 -15.38 19.88
C VAL A 126 27.81 -14.97 20.30
N TYR A 127 27.90 -13.99 21.17
CA TYR A 127 29.19 -13.50 21.67
C TYR A 127 29.08 -13.14 23.16
N PRO A 128 30.20 -13.27 23.92
CA PRO A 128 30.21 -12.87 25.32
C PRO A 128 30.16 -11.34 25.46
N SER A 129 29.39 -10.87 26.42
CA SER A 129 29.28 -9.44 26.73
C SER A 129 30.60 -8.84 27.23
N LYS A 130 31.53 -9.66 27.77
CA LYS A 130 32.84 -9.27 28.25
C LYS A 130 33.90 -10.18 27.65
N THR A 131 35.01 -9.61 27.26
CA THR A 131 36.13 -10.30 26.60
C THR A 131 37.04 -11.05 27.53
N GLN A 132 36.90 -10.95 28.86
CA GLN A 132 37.78 -11.61 29.84
C GLN A 132 37.17 -12.94 30.27
N PRO A 133 37.96 -14.01 30.42
CA PRO A 133 37.52 -15.26 31.00
C PRO A 133 37.15 -15.02 32.46
N LEU A 134 35.88 -15.26 32.78
CA LEU A 134 35.35 -15.04 34.10
C LEU A 134 35.00 -16.38 34.74
N GLN A 135 35.42 -16.58 35.95
CA GLN A 135 35.09 -17.77 36.76
C GLN A 135 33.69 -17.70 37.36
N HIS A 136 32.95 -16.62 37.11
CA HIS A 136 31.57 -16.45 37.60
C HIS A 136 30.67 -16.00 36.46
N HIS A 137 29.59 -15.30 36.79
CA HIS A 137 28.50 -14.94 35.90
C HIS A 137 28.93 -14.36 34.57
N ASN A 138 28.61 -15.07 33.50
CA ASN A 138 28.80 -14.65 32.12
C ASN A 138 27.47 -14.30 31.48
N LEU A 139 27.48 -13.22 30.69
CA LEU A 139 26.37 -12.83 29.87
C LEU A 139 26.72 -13.11 28.40
N LEU A 140 25.93 -13.95 27.75
CA LEU A 140 25.98 -14.13 26.31
C LEU A 140 24.95 -13.21 25.66
N VAL A 141 25.38 -12.52 24.63
CA VAL A 141 24.52 -11.69 23.78
C VAL A 141 24.26 -12.42 22.49
N CYS A 142 22.98 -12.55 22.14
CA CYS A 142 22.54 -13.09 20.88
C CYS A 142 22.05 -11.96 19.98
N SER A 143 22.64 -11.85 18.80
CA SER A 143 22.23 -10.93 17.75
C SER A 143 21.63 -11.73 16.59
N VAL A 144 20.46 -11.31 16.14
CA VAL A 144 19.70 -11.91 15.02
C VAL A 144 19.61 -10.91 13.88
#